data_fda611801ab34e6335f3abd0cc8df47b
#
_entry.id   fda611801ab34e6335f3abd0cc8df47b
#
_cell.length_a   1.000
_cell.length_b   1.000
_cell.length_c   1.000
_cell.angle_alpha   90.00
_cell.angle_beta   90.00
_cell.angle_gamma   90.00
#
_symmetry.space_group_name_H-M   'P 1'
#
loop_
_entity.id
_entity.type
_entity.pdbx_description
1 polymer ?
#
loop_
_entity_poly.entity_id
_entity_poly.type
_entity_poly.pdbx_seq_one_letter_code
_entity_poly.pdbx_strand_id
1 'polypeptide(L)'
;MSTRQERRRQERLTKKQSKKDKMTNYYYKKDKDNKDILTDANGQNQVMMEWEKPYMEAMVEKLNPSGDVLEIGFGMGYSANAIQKFDINSHTIIEADENVLKKLREWAPLQKHKVNIIEGCWQTCLPSMTQKFDRFFFDDFPHPKYPDSRNMRPLFFQQLIIQKNVKKGAKFTWFCGDFIVNFPCSVFMRWDMYEFVTNIPENLTKQGYENPERMSSRQKMYIPIITFNEDSSEMGEYAFKLSFGF
;
A
#
# COMPACT_ATOMS: atom_id res chain seq x y z
N MET A 1 -40.18 8.44 6.68
CA MET A 1 -39.87 8.52 5.21
C MET A 1 -39.05 9.76 4.97
N SER A 2 -37.83 9.65 4.42
CA SER A 2 -36.99 10.81 4.09
C SER A 2 -37.59 11.62 2.94
N THR A 3 -37.68 12.91 3.09
CA THR A 3 -38.24 13.79 2.06
C THR A 3 -37.37 13.81 0.80
N ARG A 4 -37.95 14.14 -0.36
CA ARG A 4 -37.22 14.30 -1.63
C ARG A 4 -36.08 15.32 -1.52
N GLN A 5 -36.22 16.31 -0.62
CA GLN A 5 -35.22 17.34 -0.38
C GLN A 5 -34.04 16.80 0.43
N GLU A 6 -34.27 15.95 1.43
CA GLU A 6 -33.23 15.27 2.22
C GLU A 6 -32.41 14.31 1.35
N ARG A 7 -33.07 13.51 0.48
CA ARG A 7 -32.34 12.65 -0.47
C ARG A 7 -31.42 13.43 -1.40
N ARG A 8 -31.91 14.54 -1.98
CA ARG A 8 -31.08 15.41 -2.84
C ARG A 8 -29.94 16.08 -2.07
N ARG A 9 -30.13 16.43 -0.80
CA ARG A 9 -29.09 16.98 0.06
C ARG A 9 -28.02 15.91 0.36
N GLN A 10 -28.48 14.69 0.67
CA GLN A 10 -27.60 13.53 0.91
C GLN A 10 -26.80 13.18 -0.34
N GLU A 11 -27.42 13.11 -1.50
CA GLU A 11 -26.75 12.88 -2.80
C GLU A 11 -25.73 13.98 -3.14
N ARG A 12 -26.03 15.24 -2.84
CA ARG A 12 -25.09 16.37 -3.02
C ARG A 12 -23.94 16.30 -2.04
N LEU A 13 -24.19 15.91 -0.79
CA LEU A 13 -23.15 15.71 0.21
C LEU A 13 -22.26 14.53 -0.16
N THR A 14 -22.84 13.42 -0.58
CA THR A 14 -22.11 12.24 -1.04
C THR A 14 -21.28 12.55 -2.29
N LYS A 15 -21.83 13.27 -3.28
CA LYS A 15 -21.08 13.74 -4.45
C LYS A 15 -19.97 14.74 -4.11
N LYS A 16 -20.22 15.63 -3.15
CA LYS A 16 -19.21 16.60 -2.70
C LYS A 16 -18.10 15.91 -1.89
N GLN A 17 -18.45 14.90 -1.11
CA GLN A 17 -17.52 14.04 -0.38
C GLN A 17 -16.69 13.19 -1.36
N SER A 18 -17.31 12.52 -2.33
CA SER A 18 -16.61 11.76 -3.36
C SER A 18 -15.68 12.63 -4.22
N LYS A 19 -16.06 13.90 -4.46
CA LYS A 19 -15.21 14.85 -5.17
C LYS A 19 -14.03 15.35 -4.32
N LYS A 20 -14.21 15.42 -2.99
CA LYS A 20 -13.15 15.78 -2.04
C LYS A 20 -12.18 14.59 -1.77
N ASP A 21 -12.70 13.36 -1.86
CA ASP A 21 -11.91 12.12 -1.75
C ASP A 21 -11.08 11.85 -3.03
N LYS A 22 -11.39 12.53 -4.16
CA LYS A 22 -10.68 12.42 -5.45
C LYS A 22 -9.50 13.40 -5.63
N MET A 23 -9.07 14.10 -4.60
CA MET A 23 -8.08 15.17 -4.75
C MET A 23 -6.75 14.86 -4.09
N THR A 24 -6.13 13.76 -4.46
CA THR A 24 -4.68 13.67 -4.56
C THR A 24 -4.37 13.71 -6.05
N ASN A 25 -3.64 14.70 -6.50
CA ASN A 25 -3.16 14.73 -7.89
C ASN A 25 -1.66 14.49 -7.83
N TYR A 26 -1.26 13.23 -8.01
CA TYR A 26 0.15 12.91 -8.19
C TYR A 26 0.54 13.12 -9.64
N TYR A 27 1.79 13.51 -9.87
CA TYR A 27 2.30 13.82 -11.20
C TYR A 27 3.56 13.03 -11.48
N TYR A 28 3.53 12.31 -12.61
CA TYR A 28 4.72 11.70 -13.17
C TYR A 28 5.55 12.74 -13.89
N LYS A 29 6.82 12.78 -13.58
CA LYS A 29 7.78 13.68 -14.24
C LYS A 29 9.16 13.04 -14.26
N LYS A 30 10.10 13.69 -14.90
CA LYS A 30 11.53 13.37 -14.80
C LYS A 30 12.18 14.33 -13.83
N ASP A 31 13.15 13.83 -13.08
CA ASP A 31 14.07 14.67 -12.32
C ASP A 31 15.17 15.26 -13.24
N LYS A 32 16.08 16.01 -12.67
CA LYS A 32 17.18 16.65 -13.44
C LYS A 32 18.16 15.64 -14.05
N ASP A 33 18.21 14.41 -13.55
CA ASP A 33 19.05 13.32 -14.05
C ASP A 33 18.26 12.40 -15.01
N ASN A 34 17.10 12.88 -15.48
CA ASN A 34 16.19 12.17 -16.38
C ASN A 34 15.63 10.85 -15.79
N LYS A 35 15.58 10.75 -14.45
CA LYS A 35 15.01 9.61 -13.73
C LYS A 35 13.52 9.81 -13.47
N ASP A 36 12.78 8.72 -13.45
CA ASP A 36 11.35 8.77 -13.16
C ASP A 36 11.06 9.13 -11.70
N ILE A 37 10.10 10.02 -11.51
CA ILE A 37 9.64 10.46 -10.21
C ILE A 37 8.12 10.68 -10.22
N LEU A 38 7.45 10.23 -9.18
CA LEU A 38 6.05 10.54 -8.84
C LEU A 38 6.04 11.52 -7.66
N THR A 39 5.37 12.66 -7.83
CA THR A 39 5.31 13.71 -6.81
C THR A 39 3.86 14.09 -6.50
N ASP A 40 3.64 14.73 -5.35
CA ASP A 40 2.37 15.37 -5.04
C ASP A 40 2.08 16.57 -5.96
N ALA A 41 0.87 17.13 -5.83
CA ALA A 41 0.40 18.26 -6.64
C ALA A 41 1.29 19.50 -6.60
N ASN A 42 1.98 19.71 -5.47
CA ASN A 42 2.85 20.87 -5.27
C ASN A 42 4.29 20.59 -5.73
N GLY A 43 4.60 19.33 -6.10
CA GLY A 43 5.93 18.89 -6.44
C GLY A 43 6.93 18.94 -5.29
N GLN A 44 6.44 19.09 -4.05
CA GLN A 44 7.24 19.22 -2.84
C GLN A 44 7.51 17.89 -2.15
N ASN A 45 6.54 16.96 -2.24
CA ASN A 45 6.69 15.64 -1.66
C ASN A 45 6.89 14.60 -2.76
N GLN A 46 7.87 13.75 -2.56
CA GLN A 46 8.10 12.58 -3.37
C GLN A 46 7.16 11.47 -2.90
N VAL A 47 6.39 10.94 -3.84
CA VAL A 47 5.52 9.79 -3.59
C VAL A 47 6.29 8.51 -3.86
N MET A 48 7.02 8.46 -4.99
CA MET A 48 7.87 7.33 -5.38
C MET A 48 8.95 7.79 -6.36
N MET A 49 10.12 7.14 -6.32
CA MET A 49 11.25 7.44 -7.18
C MET A 49 11.84 6.19 -7.85
N GLU A 50 12.51 6.37 -9.00
CA GLU A 50 13.12 5.27 -9.75
C GLU A 50 14.14 4.45 -8.93
N TRP A 51 14.88 5.07 -8.00
CA TRP A 51 15.83 4.36 -7.14
C TRP A 51 15.19 3.35 -6.18
N GLU A 52 13.89 3.48 -5.91
CA GLU A 52 13.14 2.55 -5.05
C GLU A 52 12.82 1.23 -5.74
N LYS A 53 12.90 1.19 -7.07
CA LYS A 53 12.56 0.01 -7.87
C LYS A 53 13.24 -1.28 -7.41
N PRO A 54 14.58 -1.33 -7.18
CA PRO A 54 15.24 -2.56 -6.72
C PRO A 54 14.74 -3.02 -5.34
N TYR A 55 14.41 -2.08 -4.46
CA TYR A 55 13.85 -2.39 -3.15
C TYR A 55 12.44 -2.97 -3.25
N MET A 56 11.57 -2.37 -4.08
CA MET A 56 10.22 -2.88 -4.33
C MET A 56 10.25 -4.29 -4.94
N GLU A 57 11.15 -4.54 -5.88
CA GLU A 57 11.35 -5.87 -6.47
C GLU A 57 11.83 -6.88 -5.41
N ALA A 58 12.78 -6.51 -4.54
CA ALA A 58 13.25 -7.36 -3.46
C ALA A 58 12.16 -7.66 -2.41
N MET A 59 11.30 -6.68 -2.08
CA MET A 59 10.13 -6.90 -1.21
C MET A 59 9.20 -7.96 -1.79
N VAL A 60 8.92 -7.89 -3.09
CA VAL A 60 8.07 -8.85 -3.79
C VAL A 60 8.72 -10.25 -3.81
N GLU A 61 10.03 -10.35 -4.05
CA GLU A 61 10.74 -11.63 -3.97
C GLU A 61 10.62 -12.29 -2.59
N LYS A 62 10.79 -11.51 -1.50
CA LYS A 62 10.64 -12.02 -0.13
C LYS A 62 9.19 -12.36 0.22
N LEU A 63 8.23 -11.62 -0.30
CA LEU A 63 6.81 -11.93 -0.17
C LEU A 63 6.47 -13.25 -0.85
N ASN A 64 7.15 -13.59 -1.94
CA ASN A 64 6.93 -14.79 -2.75
C ASN A 64 5.45 -14.94 -3.14
N PRO A 65 4.93 -14.08 -4.05
CA PRO A 65 3.52 -14.05 -4.42
C PRO A 65 2.99 -15.38 -4.92
N SER A 66 1.80 -15.76 -4.46
CA SER A 66 1.04 -16.92 -4.93
C SER A 66 -0.43 -16.75 -4.56
N GLY A 67 -1.33 -17.45 -5.24
CA GLY A 67 -2.78 -17.35 -4.97
C GLY A 67 -3.35 -15.98 -5.30
N ASP A 68 -4.22 -15.46 -4.43
CA ASP A 68 -4.85 -14.16 -4.59
C ASP A 68 -4.02 -13.09 -3.86
N VAL A 69 -3.60 -12.05 -4.59
CA VAL A 69 -2.75 -10.97 -4.08
C VAL A 69 -3.55 -9.69 -3.93
N LEU A 70 -3.40 -9.01 -2.79
CA LEU A 70 -3.89 -7.65 -2.56
C LEU A 70 -2.71 -6.68 -2.44
N GLU A 71 -2.70 -5.67 -3.30
CA GLU A 71 -1.74 -4.56 -3.27
C GLU A 71 -2.44 -3.25 -2.95
N ILE A 72 -1.84 -2.45 -2.06
CA ILE A 72 -2.29 -1.10 -1.73
C ILE A 72 -1.31 -0.10 -2.29
N GLY A 73 -1.79 0.76 -3.18
CA GLY A 73 -0.98 1.70 -3.93
C GLY A 73 -0.36 1.07 -5.17
N PHE A 74 -0.51 1.70 -6.32
CA PHE A 74 0.14 1.28 -7.57
C PHE A 74 1.42 2.09 -7.85
N GLY A 75 1.40 3.38 -7.53
CA GLY A 75 2.53 4.28 -7.72
C GLY A 75 3.09 4.24 -9.14
N MET A 76 4.35 3.82 -9.26
CA MET A 76 5.03 3.67 -10.56
C MET A 76 4.93 2.24 -11.12
N GLY A 77 4.19 1.35 -10.44
CA GLY A 77 3.96 -0.03 -10.86
C GLY A 77 5.16 -0.97 -10.67
N TYR A 78 6.16 -0.61 -9.88
CA TYR A 78 7.35 -1.45 -9.68
C TYR A 78 7.02 -2.77 -8.99
N SER A 79 6.30 -2.71 -7.87
CA SER A 79 5.78 -3.88 -7.15
C SER A 79 4.80 -4.66 -8.00
N ALA A 80 3.84 -3.99 -8.64
CA ALA A 80 2.83 -4.60 -9.49
C ALA A 80 3.47 -5.41 -10.64
N ASN A 81 4.46 -4.84 -11.35
CA ASN A 81 5.19 -5.54 -12.39
C ASN A 81 5.98 -6.75 -11.85
N ALA A 82 6.54 -6.64 -10.65
CA ALA A 82 7.25 -7.75 -10.03
C ALA A 82 6.30 -8.88 -9.61
N ILE A 83 5.14 -8.55 -9.01
CA ILE A 83 4.09 -9.50 -8.62
C ILE A 83 3.60 -10.30 -9.83
N GLN A 84 3.39 -9.67 -10.98
CA GLN A 84 2.92 -10.32 -12.21
C GLN A 84 3.89 -11.33 -12.81
N LYS A 85 5.15 -11.38 -12.38
CA LYS A 85 6.13 -12.40 -12.78
C LYS A 85 5.91 -13.74 -12.09
N PHE A 86 5.17 -13.76 -10.97
CA PHE A 86 4.89 -14.97 -10.20
C PHE A 86 3.62 -15.67 -10.70
N ASP A 87 3.47 -16.95 -10.32
CA ASP A 87 2.27 -17.73 -10.63
C ASP A 87 1.18 -17.44 -9.59
N ILE A 88 0.32 -16.49 -9.91
CA ILE A 88 -0.77 -16.01 -9.05
C ILE A 88 -2.13 -16.24 -9.69
N ASN A 89 -3.18 -16.34 -8.87
CA ASN A 89 -4.56 -16.50 -9.34
C ASN A 89 -5.16 -15.15 -9.78
N SER A 90 -4.96 -14.14 -8.95
CA SER A 90 -5.46 -12.79 -9.21
C SER A 90 -4.61 -11.74 -8.50
N HIS A 91 -4.61 -10.53 -9.04
CA HIS A 91 -3.97 -9.37 -8.46
C HIS A 91 -5.00 -8.26 -8.28
N THR A 92 -5.40 -7.99 -7.05
CA THR A 92 -6.30 -6.90 -6.70
C THR A 92 -5.49 -5.71 -6.24
N ILE A 93 -5.69 -4.53 -6.86
CA ILE A 93 -4.97 -3.30 -6.54
C ILE A 93 -5.97 -2.24 -6.10
N ILE A 94 -5.79 -1.68 -4.90
CA ILE A 94 -6.55 -0.53 -4.40
C ILE A 94 -5.70 0.71 -4.64
N GLU A 95 -6.23 1.66 -5.40
CA GLU A 95 -5.55 2.92 -5.74
C GLU A 95 -6.52 4.10 -5.62
N ALA A 96 -6.06 5.21 -5.05
CA ALA A 96 -6.90 6.38 -4.77
C ALA A 96 -6.67 7.56 -5.71
N ASP A 97 -5.46 7.71 -6.27
CA ASP A 97 -5.09 8.84 -7.10
C ASP A 97 -5.54 8.65 -8.56
N GLU A 98 -6.24 9.64 -9.11
CA GLU A 98 -6.82 9.53 -10.46
C GLU A 98 -5.76 9.46 -11.57
N ASN A 99 -4.61 10.15 -11.41
CA ASN A 99 -3.54 10.10 -12.40
C ASN A 99 -2.81 8.75 -12.38
N VAL A 100 -2.67 8.16 -11.17
CA VAL A 100 -2.13 6.82 -11.00
C VAL A 100 -3.12 5.77 -11.52
N LEU A 101 -4.42 5.92 -11.22
CA LEU A 101 -5.50 5.08 -11.74
C LEU A 101 -5.54 5.05 -13.26
N LYS A 102 -5.30 6.18 -13.93
CA LYS A 102 -5.23 6.22 -15.39
C LYS A 102 -4.16 5.28 -15.91
N LYS A 103 -2.94 5.34 -15.36
CA LYS A 103 -1.85 4.42 -15.75
C LYS A 103 -2.15 2.98 -15.37
N LEU A 104 -2.75 2.75 -14.22
CA LEU A 104 -3.15 1.41 -13.78
C LEU A 104 -4.18 0.78 -14.74
N ARG A 105 -5.17 1.55 -15.19
CA ARG A 105 -6.17 1.07 -16.16
C ARG A 105 -5.56 0.76 -17.54
N GLU A 106 -4.54 1.51 -17.96
CA GLU A 106 -3.78 1.24 -19.20
C GLU A 106 -2.88 0.01 -19.05
N TRP A 107 -2.29 -0.19 -17.88
CA TRP A 107 -1.37 -1.29 -17.58
C TRP A 107 -2.08 -2.64 -17.34
N ALA A 108 -3.20 -2.65 -16.63
CA ALA A 108 -3.87 -3.87 -16.17
C ALA A 108 -4.25 -4.86 -17.30
N PRO A 109 -4.81 -4.45 -18.44
CA PRO A 109 -5.19 -5.37 -19.51
C PRO A 109 -4.01 -6.02 -20.23
N LEU A 110 -2.79 -5.52 -20.03
CA LEU A 110 -1.56 -6.03 -20.64
C LEU A 110 -0.90 -7.12 -19.80
N GLN A 111 -1.45 -7.43 -18.62
CA GLN A 111 -0.81 -8.34 -17.67
C GLN A 111 -1.16 -9.80 -17.94
N LYS A 112 -0.24 -10.69 -17.54
CA LYS A 112 -0.40 -12.15 -17.68
C LYS A 112 -1.55 -12.67 -16.80
N HIS A 113 -1.64 -12.19 -15.57
CA HIS A 113 -2.64 -12.62 -14.59
C HIS A 113 -3.74 -11.57 -14.46
N LYS A 114 -4.94 -12.02 -14.09
CA LYS A 114 -6.10 -11.16 -13.91
C LYS A 114 -5.82 -10.06 -12.90
N VAL A 115 -6.00 -8.80 -13.31
CA VAL A 115 -5.93 -7.62 -12.44
C VAL A 115 -7.34 -7.11 -12.14
N ASN A 116 -7.65 -6.92 -10.86
CA ASN A 116 -8.87 -6.29 -10.37
C ASN A 116 -8.50 -4.91 -9.82
N ILE A 117 -9.08 -3.85 -10.35
CA ILE A 117 -8.84 -2.48 -9.88
C ILE A 117 -9.97 -2.08 -8.95
N ILE A 118 -9.64 -1.59 -7.75
CA ILE A 118 -10.56 -0.99 -6.80
C ILE A 118 -10.16 0.47 -6.62
N GLU A 119 -11.05 1.38 -7.07
CA GLU A 119 -10.80 2.80 -7.07
C GLU A 119 -11.22 3.45 -5.75
N GLY A 120 -10.27 3.99 -5.01
CA GLY A 120 -10.50 4.68 -3.74
C GLY A 120 -9.44 4.43 -2.69
N CYS A 121 -9.63 5.04 -1.52
CA CYS A 121 -8.75 4.79 -0.37
C CYS A 121 -9.07 3.43 0.25
N TRP A 122 -8.03 2.69 0.63
CA TRP A 122 -8.21 1.37 1.27
C TRP A 122 -9.07 1.45 2.55
N GLN A 123 -9.03 2.58 3.29
CA GLN A 123 -9.85 2.82 4.48
C GLN A 123 -11.36 2.76 4.21
N THR A 124 -11.76 3.07 2.97
CA THR A 124 -13.16 3.04 2.56
C THR A 124 -13.52 1.79 1.75
N CYS A 125 -12.55 1.23 1.04
CA CYS A 125 -12.78 0.06 0.17
C CYS A 125 -12.72 -1.26 0.95
N LEU A 126 -11.71 -1.43 1.82
CA LEU A 126 -11.47 -2.67 2.55
C LEU A 126 -12.66 -3.14 3.42
N PRO A 127 -13.41 -2.25 4.13
CA PRO A 127 -14.56 -2.66 4.95
C PRO A 127 -15.68 -3.37 4.18
N SER A 128 -15.77 -3.18 2.87
CA SER A 128 -16.77 -3.83 2.01
C SER A 128 -16.26 -5.08 1.28
N MET A 129 -14.98 -5.40 1.43
CA MET A 129 -14.36 -6.54 0.76
C MET A 129 -14.62 -7.84 1.53
N THR A 130 -15.12 -8.85 0.83
CA THR A 130 -15.38 -10.19 1.39
C THR A 130 -14.37 -11.23 0.92
N GLN A 131 -13.54 -10.88 -0.07
CA GLN A 131 -12.51 -11.77 -0.60
C GLN A 131 -11.39 -11.97 0.41
N LYS A 132 -10.89 -13.21 0.52
CA LYS A 132 -9.68 -13.55 1.27
C LYS A 132 -8.49 -13.62 0.33
N PHE A 133 -7.32 -13.22 0.84
CA PHE A 133 -6.08 -13.16 0.08
C PHE A 133 -4.99 -14.01 0.71
N ASP A 134 -4.05 -14.41 -0.14
CA ASP A 134 -2.87 -15.19 0.21
C ASP A 134 -1.64 -14.30 0.43
N ARG A 135 -1.60 -13.13 -0.23
CA ARG A 135 -0.47 -12.20 -0.18
C ARG A 135 -0.95 -10.76 -0.12
N PHE A 136 -0.24 -9.96 0.67
CA PHE A 136 -0.52 -8.54 0.88
C PHE A 136 0.73 -7.73 0.69
N PHE A 137 0.68 -6.76 -0.20
CA PHE A 137 1.72 -5.75 -0.41
C PHE A 137 1.16 -4.39 -0.05
N PHE A 138 1.77 -3.69 0.91
CA PHE A 138 1.26 -2.41 1.41
C PHE A 138 2.30 -1.32 1.22
N ASP A 139 2.02 -0.41 0.30
CA ASP A 139 2.81 0.79 0.05
C ASP A 139 1.88 1.98 -0.16
N ASP A 140 1.34 2.49 0.94
CA ASP A 140 0.40 3.60 0.94
C ASP A 140 1.12 4.91 1.24
N PHE A 141 0.99 5.88 0.34
CA PHE A 141 1.42 7.25 0.60
C PHE A 141 0.31 7.99 1.36
N PRO A 142 0.63 8.78 2.41
CA PRO A 142 -0.38 9.42 3.25
C PRO A 142 -1.37 10.26 2.44
N HIS A 143 -2.63 9.88 2.46
CA HIS A 143 -3.69 10.63 1.81
C HIS A 143 -4.08 11.85 2.67
N PRO A 144 -4.34 13.05 2.10
CA PRO A 144 -4.67 14.26 2.87
C PRO A 144 -5.85 14.13 3.84
N LYS A 145 -6.78 13.23 3.55
CA LYS A 145 -7.90 12.90 4.44
C LYS A 145 -7.48 12.04 5.64
N TYR A 146 -6.37 11.31 5.50
CA TYR A 146 -5.84 10.40 6.50
C TYR A 146 -4.35 10.67 6.73
N PRO A 147 -4.01 11.86 7.29
CA PRO A 147 -2.61 12.35 7.32
C PRO A 147 -1.71 11.63 8.32
N ASP A 148 -2.26 10.83 9.23
CA ASP A 148 -1.45 10.12 10.24
C ASP A 148 -0.84 8.83 9.67
N SER A 149 0.26 9.00 8.94
CA SER A 149 0.99 7.89 8.31
C SER A 149 1.56 6.87 9.31
N ARG A 150 1.78 7.27 10.57
CA ARG A 150 2.37 6.39 11.61
C ARG A 150 1.43 5.24 11.99
N ASN A 151 0.13 5.46 11.88
CA ASN A 151 -0.90 4.48 12.27
C ASN A 151 -1.51 3.74 11.07
N MET A 152 -1.14 4.07 9.83
CA MET A 152 -1.75 3.46 8.64
C MET A 152 -1.55 1.96 8.56
N ARG A 153 -0.32 1.48 8.77
CA ARG A 153 0.02 0.05 8.69
C ARG A 153 -0.68 -0.78 9.76
N PRO A 154 -0.60 -0.40 11.06
CA PRO A 154 -1.36 -1.09 12.11
C PRO A 154 -2.87 -1.10 11.85
N LEU A 155 -3.45 0.02 11.41
CA LEU A 155 -4.86 0.12 11.10
C LEU A 155 -5.26 -0.77 9.90
N PHE A 156 -4.45 -0.79 8.84
CA PHE A 156 -4.68 -1.66 7.70
C PHE A 156 -4.67 -3.14 8.11
N PHE A 157 -3.63 -3.53 8.85
CA PHE A 157 -3.49 -4.88 9.37
C PHE A 157 -4.68 -5.28 10.26
N GLN A 158 -5.11 -4.37 11.13
CA GLN A 158 -6.29 -4.53 11.97
C GLN A 158 -7.55 -4.76 11.13
N GLN A 159 -7.75 -3.95 10.09
CA GLN A 159 -8.90 -4.10 9.21
C GLN A 159 -8.89 -5.43 8.46
N LEU A 160 -7.75 -5.93 8.00
CA LEU A 160 -7.64 -7.23 7.36
C LEU A 160 -8.18 -8.37 8.26
N ILE A 161 -7.88 -8.32 9.56
CA ILE A 161 -8.35 -9.32 10.53
C ILE A 161 -9.85 -9.16 10.79
N ILE A 162 -10.31 -7.92 11.05
CA ILE A 162 -11.72 -7.62 11.31
C ILE A 162 -12.60 -8.06 10.13
N GLN A 163 -12.20 -7.73 8.91
CA GLN A 163 -12.93 -8.05 7.68
C GLN A 163 -12.75 -9.51 7.23
N LYS A 164 -11.94 -10.28 7.96
CA LYS A 164 -11.67 -11.69 7.66
C LYS A 164 -11.09 -11.93 6.26
N ASN A 165 -10.21 -11.00 5.80
CA ASN A 165 -9.63 -11.07 4.46
C ASN A 165 -8.36 -11.94 4.37
N VAL A 166 -7.87 -12.51 5.48
CA VAL A 166 -6.60 -13.24 5.56
C VAL A 166 -6.83 -14.74 5.53
N LYS A 167 -6.17 -15.45 4.64
CA LYS A 167 -6.11 -16.93 4.62
C LYS A 167 -5.00 -17.44 5.55
N LYS A 168 -5.13 -18.67 6.04
CA LYS A 168 -4.04 -19.37 6.73
C LYS A 168 -2.82 -19.50 5.81
N GLY A 169 -1.64 -19.19 6.32
CA GLY A 169 -0.39 -19.17 5.56
C GLY A 169 -0.20 -17.93 4.69
N ALA A 170 -1.11 -16.96 4.76
CA ALA A 170 -0.96 -15.69 4.05
C ALA A 170 0.28 -14.93 4.54
N LYS A 171 0.88 -14.16 3.63
CA LYS A 171 2.02 -13.30 3.95
C LYS A 171 1.72 -11.84 3.67
N PHE A 172 2.29 -10.97 4.50
CA PHE A 172 2.15 -9.52 4.43
C PHE A 172 3.50 -8.85 4.46
N THR A 173 3.71 -7.87 3.57
CA THR A 173 4.88 -6.98 3.56
C THR A 173 4.45 -5.54 3.38
N TRP A 174 5.31 -4.60 3.79
CA TRP A 174 5.06 -3.17 3.62
C TRP A 174 6.37 -2.41 3.43
N PHE A 175 6.29 -1.24 2.81
CA PHE A 175 7.43 -0.33 2.70
C PHE A 175 7.97 0.05 4.09
N CYS A 176 9.23 -0.29 4.37
CA CYS A 176 9.87 -0.07 5.66
C CYS A 176 11.24 0.59 5.49
N GLY A 177 11.27 1.92 5.58
CA GLY A 177 12.52 2.70 5.46
C GLY A 177 13.42 2.62 6.69
N ASP A 178 12.84 2.41 7.88
CA ASP A 178 13.56 2.39 9.16
C ASP A 178 13.20 1.14 9.95
N PHE A 179 14.15 0.69 10.79
CA PHE A 179 13.89 -0.38 11.75
C PHE A 179 13.01 0.13 12.88
N ILE A 180 11.72 0.27 12.63
CA ILE A 180 10.72 0.50 13.68
C ILE A 180 9.67 -0.58 13.55
N VAL A 181 9.79 -1.59 14.36
CA VAL A 181 8.80 -2.65 14.42
C VAL A 181 8.20 -2.69 15.81
N ASN A 182 7.17 -1.89 16.01
CA ASN A 182 6.20 -2.10 17.07
C ASN A 182 4.99 -2.86 16.51
N PHE A 183 5.26 -4.03 15.91
CA PHE A 183 4.16 -4.95 15.64
C PHE A 183 4.07 -5.92 16.81
N PRO A 184 2.88 -6.14 17.33
CA PRO A 184 2.69 -7.09 18.40
C PRO A 184 2.99 -8.50 17.86
N CYS A 185 3.95 -9.18 18.47
CA CYS A 185 4.13 -10.60 18.29
C CYS A 185 2.92 -11.32 18.87
N SER A 186 2.22 -12.08 18.04
CA SER A 186 1.15 -12.96 18.51
C SER A 186 1.45 -14.39 18.13
N VAL A 187 0.85 -15.33 18.86
CA VAL A 187 0.92 -16.77 18.54
C VAL A 187 0.36 -17.09 17.14
N PHE A 188 -0.38 -16.14 16.55
CA PHE A 188 -1.02 -16.29 15.24
C PHE A 188 -0.13 -15.85 14.07
N MET A 189 1.08 -15.33 14.35
CA MET A 189 1.93 -14.74 13.33
C MET A 189 3.39 -15.06 13.57
N ARG A 190 4.12 -15.30 12.48
CA ARG A 190 5.57 -15.38 12.44
C ARG A 190 6.13 -14.19 11.71
N TRP A 191 7.29 -13.72 12.17
CA TRP A 191 8.04 -12.62 11.61
C TRP A 191 9.34 -13.06 11.01
N ASP A 192 9.63 -12.54 9.83
CA ASP A 192 10.94 -12.58 9.21
C ASP A 192 11.32 -11.14 8.80
N MET A 193 12.58 -10.77 9.00
CA MET A 193 13.11 -9.45 8.64
C MET A 193 14.37 -9.61 7.80
N TYR A 194 14.39 -8.95 6.65
CA TYR A 194 15.54 -8.99 5.74
C TYR A 194 16.12 -7.59 5.59
N GLU A 195 17.45 -7.48 5.68
CA GLU A 195 18.15 -6.23 5.38
C GLU A 195 18.32 -6.06 3.87
N PHE A 196 18.13 -4.86 3.38
CA PHE A 196 18.34 -4.48 2.00
C PHE A 196 19.23 -3.22 1.95
N VAL A 197 20.35 -3.31 1.25
CA VAL A 197 21.24 -2.17 1.06
C VAL A 197 20.79 -1.42 -0.18
N THR A 198 20.43 -0.16 -0.02
CA THR A 198 19.98 0.71 -1.12
C THR A 198 21.17 1.44 -1.73
N ASN A 199 21.15 1.60 -3.05
CA ASN A 199 22.05 2.51 -3.77
C ASN A 199 21.29 3.82 -4.04
N ILE A 200 21.10 4.62 -2.99
CA ILE A 200 20.49 5.94 -3.14
C ILE A 200 21.52 6.86 -3.80
N PRO A 201 21.19 7.48 -4.94
CA PRO A 201 22.10 8.41 -5.59
C PRO A 201 22.45 9.61 -4.69
N GLU A 202 23.74 9.90 -4.50
CA GLU A 202 24.23 10.99 -3.64
C GLU A 202 23.67 12.37 -4.03
N ASN A 203 23.34 12.56 -5.31
CA ASN A 203 22.79 13.80 -5.83
C ASN A 203 21.33 14.06 -5.46
N LEU A 204 20.56 13.05 -5.02
CA LEU A 204 19.19 13.25 -4.57
C LEU A 204 19.10 14.17 -3.36
N THR A 205 20.07 14.11 -2.45
CA THR A 205 20.16 15.00 -1.30
C THR A 205 20.42 16.46 -1.70
N LYS A 206 21.08 16.67 -2.85
CA LYS A 206 21.39 18.00 -3.41
C LYS A 206 20.22 18.60 -4.20
N GLN A 207 19.21 17.80 -4.51
CA GLN A 207 18.06 18.24 -5.32
C GLN A 207 16.94 18.87 -4.47
N GLY A 208 17.07 18.89 -3.14
CA GLY A 208 16.09 19.46 -2.23
C GLY A 208 14.80 18.63 -2.08
N TYR A 209 14.80 17.40 -2.57
CA TYR A 209 13.60 16.54 -2.56
C TYR A 209 13.34 15.88 -1.22
N GLU A 210 14.35 15.67 -0.38
CA GLU A 210 14.17 15.21 0.99
C GLU A 210 15.23 15.79 1.93
N ASN A 211 14.98 15.78 3.24
CA ASN A 211 15.96 16.12 4.26
C ASN A 211 17.17 15.18 4.11
N PRO A 212 18.40 15.73 3.90
CA PRO A 212 19.64 14.96 3.72
C PRO A 212 19.90 13.94 4.83
N GLU A 213 19.53 14.27 6.08
CA GLU A 213 19.67 13.38 7.24
C GLU A 213 18.77 12.16 7.12
N ARG A 214 17.57 12.32 6.56
CA ARG A 214 16.61 11.24 6.36
C ARG A 214 17.03 10.30 5.23
N MET A 215 17.72 10.82 4.21
CA MET A 215 18.23 10.02 3.10
C MET A 215 19.48 9.23 3.49
N SER A 216 20.38 9.80 4.30
CA SER A 216 21.55 9.07 4.79
C SER A 216 21.19 7.87 5.66
N SER A 217 20.07 7.94 6.40
CA SER A 217 19.57 6.82 7.20
C SER A 217 18.97 5.69 6.35
N ARG A 218 18.59 5.97 5.07
CA ARG A 218 17.98 4.99 4.17
C ARG A 218 18.97 4.15 3.35
N GLN A 219 20.27 4.23 3.62
CA GLN A 219 21.25 3.33 2.98
C GLN A 219 20.98 1.86 3.32
N LYS A 220 20.35 1.61 4.47
CA LYS A 220 19.84 0.31 4.86
C LYS A 220 18.34 0.40 5.05
N MET A 221 17.62 -0.40 4.30
CA MET A 221 16.19 -0.59 4.44
C MET A 221 15.90 -2.01 4.90
N TYR A 222 14.69 -2.24 5.38
CA TYR A 222 14.29 -3.55 5.87
C TYR A 222 13.07 -4.04 5.10
N ILE A 223 13.03 -5.34 4.85
CA ILE A 223 11.90 -6.02 4.25
C ILE A 223 11.24 -6.89 5.31
N PRO A 224 10.16 -6.43 5.91
CA PRO A 224 9.38 -7.21 6.86
C PRO A 224 8.46 -8.20 6.14
N ILE A 225 8.43 -9.43 6.64
CA ILE A 225 7.46 -10.44 6.20
C ILE A 225 6.74 -10.98 7.44
N ILE A 226 5.43 -10.76 7.49
CA ILE A 226 4.56 -11.43 8.46
C ILE A 226 3.93 -12.64 7.78
N THR A 227 3.97 -13.79 8.42
CA THR A 227 3.23 -14.99 8.00
C THR A 227 2.13 -15.28 9.02
N PHE A 228 0.90 -15.38 8.55
CA PHE A 228 -0.25 -15.72 9.38
C PHE A 228 -0.35 -17.23 9.55
N ASN A 229 -0.33 -17.69 10.81
CA ASN A 229 -0.43 -19.11 11.14
C ASN A 229 -1.85 -19.64 11.02
N GLU A 230 -2.86 -18.74 11.11
CA GLU A 230 -4.27 -19.08 11.08
C GLU A 230 -5.06 -18.21 10.08
N ASP A 231 -6.22 -18.71 9.66
CA ASP A 231 -7.19 -17.91 8.89
C ASP A 231 -7.82 -16.83 9.80
N SER A 232 -8.04 -15.65 9.27
CA SER A 232 -8.60 -14.53 10.05
C SER A 232 -10.02 -14.80 10.60
N SER A 233 -10.76 -15.74 10.03
CA SER A 233 -12.04 -16.17 10.59
C SER A 233 -11.89 -16.95 11.90
N GLU A 234 -10.71 -17.52 12.15
CA GLU A 234 -10.37 -18.31 13.35
C GLU A 234 -9.66 -17.46 14.41
N MET A 235 -9.15 -16.30 13.99
CA MET A 235 -8.49 -15.33 14.86
C MET A 235 -9.49 -14.52 15.68
N GLY A 236 -10.32 -15.05 16.51
CA GLY A 236 -11.39 -14.33 17.22
C GLY A 236 -10.98 -12.97 17.83
N GLU A 237 -11.90 -12.21 18.42
CA GLU A 237 -11.67 -10.90 19.05
C GLU A 237 -10.49 -10.86 20.05
N TYR A 238 -10.13 -12.00 20.62
CA TYR A 238 -9.01 -12.15 21.56
C TYR A 238 -7.64 -11.97 20.93
N ALA A 239 -7.45 -12.45 19.70
CA ALA A 239 -6.19 -12.25 18.96
C ALA A 239 -5.92 -10.77 18.72
N PHE A 240 -6.97 -10.01 18.53
CA PHE A 240 -6.96 -8.59 18.31
C PHE A 240 -6.55 -7.78 19.55
N LYS A 241 -7.12 -8.07 20.72
CA LYS A 241 -6.80 -7.37 21.98
C LYS A 241 -5.36 -7.61 22.45
N LEU A 242 -4.85 -8.84 22.27
CA LEU A 242 -3.48 -9.20 22.63
C LEU A 242 -2.44 -8.62 21.65
N SER A 243 -2.86 -8.38 20.40
CA SER A 243 -1.94 -7.93 19.34
C SER A 243 -1.68 -6.42 19.35
N PHE A 244 -2.57 -5.58 19.86
CA PHE A 244 -2.48 -4.13 19.74
C PHE A 244 -2.46 -3.37 21.08
N GLY A 245 -2.46 -4.06 22.23
CA GLY A 245 -2.22 -3.44 23.54
C GLY A 245 -3.26 -2.42 23.98
N PHE A 246 -4.53 -2.61 23.58
CA PHE A 246 -5.69 -1.81 24.06
C PHE A 246 -6.49 -2.56 25.09
#